data_d43d2fd0bc003ea0438563bc12c80ed8
#
_entry.id   d43d2fd0bc003ea0438563bc12c80ed8
#
_cell.length_a   1.000
_cell.length_b   1.000
_cell.length_c   1.000
_cell.angle_alpha   90.00
_cell.angle_beta   90.00
_cell.angle_gamma   90.00
#
_symmetry.space_group_name_H-M   'P 1'
#
loop_
_entity.id
_entity.type
_entity.pdbx_description
1 polymer ?
#
loop_
_entity_poly.entity_id
_entity_poly.type
_entity_poly.pdbx_seq_one_letter_code
_entity_poly.pdbx_strand_id
1 'polypeptide(L)'
;DFIRCNYPNGDMVGHTGNLDATITAVEAVDLALARVLKVADKCGVTVLITADHGNADEMLEKNKKGDVAVRTAHSLNEVPFIIYSKNAYEVKDGSFGLANVAPTVARIFGIEPYASWEESIVK
;
A
#
# COMPACT_ATOMS: atom_id res chain seq x y z
N ASP A 1 -19.20 8.34 -2.09
CA ASP A 1 -18.82 7.29 -3.03
C ASP A 1 -17.49 6.66 -2.62
N PHE A 2 -17.28 5.39 -2.93
CA PHE A 2 -16.05 4.65 -2.68
C PHE A 2 -15.46 4.15 -4.00
N ILE A 3 -14.20 4.45 -4.25
CA ILE A 3 -13.47 4.00 -5.44
C ILE A 3 -12.26 3.21 -4.97
N ARG A 4 -12.10 2.00 -5.49
CA ARG A 4 -10.87 1.20 -5.32
C ARG A 4 -10.20 1.03 -6.68
N CYS A 5 -8.92 1.34 -6.75
CA CYS A 5 -8.09 1.03 -7.92
C CYS A 5 -6.81 0.32 -7.48
N ASN A 6 -6.21 -0.42 -8.40
CA ASN A 6 -4.98 -1.16 -8.20
C ASN A 6 -3.94 -0.75 -9.25
N TYR A 7 -2.70 -0.62 -8.81
CA TYR A 7 -1.52 -0.42 -9.65
C TYR A 7 -0.60 -1.64 -9.48
N PRO A 8 -0.75 -2.70 -10.28
CA PRO A 8 -0.03 -3.96 -10.07
C PRO A 8 1.43 -3.91 -10.56
N ASN A 9 1.92 -2.77 -11.00
CA ASN A 9 3.21 -2.62 -11.66
C ASN A 9 4.38 -3.16 -10.82
N GLY A 10 4.45 -2.79 -9.54
CA GLY A 10 5.54 -3.21 -8.65
C GLY A 10 5.59 -4.73 -8.48
N ASP A 11 4.45 -5.36 -8.26
CA ASP A 11 4.33 -6.81 -8.11
C ASP A 11 4.61 -7.53 -9.43
N MET A 12 3.87 -7.19 -10.49
CA MET A 12 3.97 -7.87 -11.79
C MET A 12 5.37 -7.80 -12.39
N VAL A 13 6.02 -6.64 -12.30
CA VAL A 13 7.37 -6.48 -12.83
C VAL A 13 8.42 -7.03 -11.86
N GLY A 14 8.19 -6.90 -10.55
CA GLY A 14 9.04 -7.48 -9.51
C GLY A 14 9.25 -8.99 -9.65
N HIS A 15 8.20 -9.70 -10.04
CA HIS A 15 8.27 -11.14 -10.33
C HIS A 15 9.21 -11.51 -11.49
N THR A 16 9.60 -10.57 -12.33
CA THR A 16 10.59 -10.82 -13.39
C THR A 16 12.03 -10.93 -12.85
N GLY A 17 12.27 -10.41 -11.65
CA GLY A 17 13.61 -10.32 -11.08
C GLY A 17 14.52 -9.28 -11.74
N ASN A 18 13.99 -8.46 -12.64
CA ASN A 18 14.73 -7.39 -13.29
C ASN A 18 14.62 -6.10 -12.48
N LEU A 19 15.68 -5.73 -11.78
CA LEU A 19 15.69 -4.58 -10.88
C LEU A 19 15.41 -3.26 -11.62
N ASP A 20 16.06 -3.00 -12.75
CA ASP A 20 15.91 -1.75 -13.49
C ASP A 20 14.48 -1.58 -14.03
N ALA A 21 13.90 -2.67 -14.54
CA ALA A 21 12.51 -2.67 -14.96
C ALA A 21 11.56 -2.44 -13.79
N THR A 22 11.85 -2.99 -12.61
CA THR A 22 11.03 -2.82 -11.41
C THR A 22 11.11 -1.39 -10.88
N ILE A 23 12.29 -0.77 -10.89
CA ILE A 23 12.46 0.65 -10.55
C ILE A 23 11.57 1.50 -11.46
N THR A 24 11.67 1.32 -12.78
CA THR A 24 10.83 2.03 -13.75
C THR A 24 9.34 1.81 -13.52
N ALA A 25 8.94 0.60 -13.15
CA ALA A 25 7.55 0.26 -12.86
C ALA A 25 7.02 1.00 -11.62
N VAL A 26 7.83 1.10 -10.56
CA VAL A 26 7.47 1.82 -9.32
C VAL A 26 7.43 3.33 -9.57
N GLU A 27 8.40 3.89 -10.31
CA GLU A 27 8.38 5.30 -10.72
C GLU A 27 7.13 5.65 -11.53
N ALA A 28 6.68 4.75 -12.41
CA ALA A 28 5.44 4.95 -13.16
C ALA A 28 4.20 4.97 -12.25
N VAL A 29 4.17 4.18 -11.18
CA VAL A 29 3.11 4.22 -10.15
C VAL A 29 3.14 5.55 -9.42
N ASP A 30 4.32 6.04 -9.02
CA ASP A 30 4.47 7.33 -8.33
C ASP A 30 3.94 8.49 -9.19
N LEU A 31 4.31 8.53 -10.47
CA LEU A 31 3.79 9.52 -11.41
C LEU A 31 2.27 9.44 -11.60
N ALA A 32 1.71 8.23 -11.65
CA ALA A 32 0.27 8.04 -11.75
C ALA A 32 -0.44 8.50 -10.46
N LEU A 33 0.12 8.16 -9.31
CA LEU A 33 -0.39 8.57 -7.99
C LEU A 33 -0.38 10.09 -7.84
N ALA A 34 0.67 10.78 -8.26
CA ALA A 34 0.72 12.25 -8.24
C ALA A 34 -0.45 12.89 -9.01
N ARG A 35 -0.88 12.28 -10.12
CA ARG A 35 -2.06 12.73 -10.89
C ARG A 35 -3.36 12.48 -10.13
N VAL A 36 -3.49 11.32 -9.47
CA VAL A 36 -4.66 10.98 -8.64
C VAL A 36 -4.78 11.98 -7.48
N LEU A 37 -3.70 12.22 -6.74
CA LEU A 37 -3.69 13.15 -5.61
C LEU A 37 -4.05 14.57 -6.02
N LYS A 38 -3.58 15.02 -7.18
CA LYS A 38 -3.95 16.33 -7.73
C LYS A 38 -5.45 16.47 -8.00
N VAL A 39 -6.11 15.40 -8.43
CA VAL A 39 -7.57 15.38 -8.63
C VAL A 39 -8.29 15.27 -7.29
N ALA A 40 -7.80 14.42 -6.40
CA ALA A 40 -8.36 14.25 -5.05
C ALA A 40 -8.39 15.58 -4.29
N ASP A 41 -7.33 16.38 -4.37
CA ASP A 41 -7.29 17.72 -3.79
C ASP A 41 -8.38 18.65 -4.31
N LYS A 42 -8.62 18.62 -5.62
CA LYS A 42 -9.65 19.46 -6.25
C LYS A 42 -11.06 19.03 -5.85
N CYS A 43 -11.26 17.73 -5.66
CA CYS A 43 -12.56 17.14 -5.34
C CYS A 43 -12.81 17.00 -3.83
N GLY A 44 -11.84 17.27 -2.98
CA GLY A 44 -11.94 17.06 -1.53
C GLY A 44 -12.05 15.58 -1.14
N VAL A 45 -11.44 14.68 -1.92
CA VAL A 45 -11.49 13.24 -1.70
C VAL A 45 -10.36 12.82 -0.76
N THR A 46 -10.68 12.01 0.25
CA THR A 46 -9.70 11.31 1.07
C THR A 46 -9.15 10.10 0.31
N VAL A 47 -7.84 9.95 0.23
CA VAL A 47 -7.17 8.84 -0.45
C VAL A 47 -6.42 8.00 0.57
N LEU A 48 -6.68 6.69 0.57
CA LEU A 48 -5.94 5.69 1.33
C LEU A 48 -5.00 4.98 0.36
N ILE A 49 -3.71 4.97 0.67
CA ILE A 49 -2.68 4.36 -0.17
C ILE A 49 -2.03 3.25 0.64
N THR A 50 -2.05 2.04 0.12
CA THR A 50 -1.43 0.87 0.77
C THR A 50 -1.04 -0.17 -0.26
N ALA A 51 -0.33 -1.21 0.17
CA ALA A 51 -0.09 -2.42 -0.59
C ALA A 51 -0.68 -3.63 0.16
N ASP A 52 -0.92 -4.71 -0.56
CA ASP A 52 -1.41 -5.98 0.01
C ASP A 52 -0.26 -6.91 0.41
N HIS A 53 0.93 -6.70 -0.12
CA HIS A 53 2.19 -7.37 0.23
C HIS A 53 3.38 -6.60 -0.34
N GLY A 54 4.58 -6.99 0.05
CA GLY A 54 5.82 -6.54 -0.58
C GLY A 54 6.28 -7.51 -1.69
N ASN A 55 7.09 -7.02 -2.60
CA ASN A 55 7.78 -7.75 -3.65
C ASN A 55 9.01 -6.95 -4.11
N ALA A 56 8.78 -5.77 -4.70
CA ALA A 56 9.82 -4.89 -5.22
C ALA A 56 10.78 -4.35 -4.13
N ASP A 57 10.37 -4.39 -2.88
CA ASP A 57 11.15 -3.97 -1.71
C ASP A 57 12.27 -4.95 -1.34
N GLU A 58 12.17 -6.22 -1.78
CA GLU A 58 13.14 -7.27 -1.46
C GLU A 58 13.39 -8.19 -2.66
N MET A 59 14.11 -7.70 -3.65
CA MET A 59 14.37 -8.43 -4.91
C MET A 59 15.63 -9.29 -4.89
N LEU A 60 16.45 -9.19 -3.85
CA LEU A 60 17.70 -9.93 -3.73
C LEU A 60 17.72 -10.75 -2.45
N GLU A 61 18.16 -11.99 -2.52
CA GLU A 61 18.35 -12.86 -1.35
C GLU A 61 19.70 -13.55 -1.41
N LYS A 62 20.20 -13.98 -0.25
CA LYS A 62 21.38 -14.84 -0.19
C LYS A 62 20.95 -16.31 -0.25
N ASN A 63 21.44 -17.03 -1.23
CA ASN A 63 21.23 -18.48 -1.30
C ASN A 63 21.99 -19.23 -0.17
N LYS A 64 21.74 -20.53 -0.04
CA LYS A 64 22.39 -21.37 0.99
C LYS A 64 23.93 -21.40 0.89
N LYS A 65 24.51 -21.00 -0.23
CA LYS A 65 25.96 -20.94 -0.45
C LYS A 65 26.53 -19.54 -0.17
N GLY A 66 25.66 -18.55 0.15
CA GLY A 66 26.06 -17.19 0.42
C GLY A 66 26.12 -16.29 -0.82
N ASP A 67 25.82 -16.82 -2.02
CA ASP A 67 25.76 -16.02 -3.24
C ASP A 67 24.47 -15.21 -3.29
N VAL A 68 24.52 -14.02 -3.89
CA VAL A 68 23.34 -13.20 -4.13
C VAL A 68 22.55 -13.80 -5.30
N ALA A 69 21.27 -14.06 -5.04
CA ALA A 69 20.32 -14.56 -6.02
C ALA A 69 19.12 -13.62 -6.11
N VAL A 70 18.44 -13.64 -7.24
CA VAL A 70 17.21 -12.88 -7.44
C VAL A 70 16.07 -13.57 -6.69
N ARG A 71 15.35 -12.78 -5.88
CA ARG A 71 14.11 -13.18 -5.23
C ARG A 71 12.93 -12.67 -6.05
N THR A 72 12.02 -13.57 -6.39
CA THR A 72 10.79 -13.23 -7.15
C THR A 72 9.51 -13.51 -6.36
N ALA A 73 9.64 -13.89 -5.10
CA ALA A 73 8.51 -14.16 -4.20
C ALA A 73 8.07 -12.88 -3.47
N HIS A 74 6.84 -12.89 -2.97
CA HIS A 74 6.37 -11.82 -2.08
C HIS A 74 7.21 -11.77 -0.80
N SER A 75 7.45 -10.58 -0.29
CA SER A 75 8.06 -10.37 1.01
C SER A 75 7.01 -10.31 2.11
N LEU A 76 7.43 -10.52 3.35
CA LEU A 76 6.61 -10.32 4.55
C LEU A 76 6.96 -8.99 5.25
N ASN A 77 7.63 -8.11 4.55
CA ASN A 77 7.99 -6.80 5.07
C ASN A 77 6.73 -5.94 5.27
N GLU A 78 6.87 -4.96 6.13
CA GLU A 78 5.79 -3.98 6.34
C GLU A 78 5.52 -3.20 5.05
N VAL A 79 4.23 -2.95 4.79
CA VAL A 79 3.78 -2.16 3.66
C VAL A 79 3.34 -0.77 4.12
N PRO A 80 3.44 0.26 3.26
CA PRO A 80 3.00 1.59 3.63
C PRO A 80 1.48 1.63 3.83
N PHE A 81 1.03 2.44 4.79
CA PHE A 81 -0.37 2.83 4.93
C PHE A 81 -0.44 4.34 5.11
N ILE A 82 -0.95 5.03 4.12
CA ILE A 82 -0.97 6.50 4.06
C ILE A 82 -2.42 6.98 3.93
N ILE A 83 -2.80 7.94 4.76
CA ILE A 83 -4.07 8.67 4.63
C ILE A 83 -3.74 10.07 4.12
N TYR A 84 -4.11 10.34 2.87
CA TYR A 84 -3.96 11.64 2.24
C TYR A 84 -5.32 12.34 2.20
N SER A 85 -5.45 13.44 2.93
CA SER A 85 -6.71 14.15 3.08
C SER A 85 -6.50 15.59 3.52
N LYS A 86 -7.48 16.46 3.22
CA LYS A 86 -7.60 17.80 3.84
C LYS A 86 -8.19 17.72 5.25
N ASN A 87 -8.88 16.64 5.57
CA ASN A 87 -9.37 16.39 6.92
C ASN A 87 -8.24 15.85 7.79
N ALA A 88 -8.17 16.29 9.04
CA ALA A 88 -7.26 15.71 10.00
C ALA A 88 -7.83 14.38 10.53
N TYR A 89 -7.04 13.33 10.43
CA TYR A 89 -7.33 12.03 11.05
C TYR A 89 -6.28 11.75 12.12
N GLU A 90 -6.74 11.36 13.28
CA GLU A 90 -5.84 10.93 14.35
C GLU A 90 -5.56 9.44 14.21
N VAL A 91 -4.30 9.12 13.88
CA VAL A 91 -3.83 7.74 13.75
C VAL A 91 -3.49 7.21 15.14
N LYS A 92 -3.90 5.98 15.44
CA LYS A 92 -3.58 5.30 16.69
C LYS A 92 -2.12 4.83 16.68
N ASP A 93 -1.50 4.82 17.84
CA ASP A 93 -0.23 4.13 18.05
C ASP A 93 -0.48 2.62 18.10
N GLY A 94 0.39 1.84 17.47
CA GLY A 94 0.28 0.39 17.49
C GLY A 94 0.87 -0.28 16.25
N SER A 95 0.76 -1.60 16.20
CA SER A 95 1.08 -2.41 15.04
C SER A 95 -0.21 -2.88 14.40
N PHE A 96 -0.37 -2.57 13.13
CA PHE A 96 -1.57 -2.85 12.36
C PHE A 96 -1.24 -3.73 11.15
N GLY A 97 -2.24 -4.44 10.66
CA GLY A 97 -2.12 -5.28 9.47
C GLY A 97 -3.19 -4.98 8.43
N LEU A 98 -3.23 -5.78 7.39
CA LEU A 98 -4.20 -5.62 6.30
C LEU A 98 -5.65 -5.74 6.77
N ALA A 99 -5.90 -6.50 7.83
CA ALA A 99 -7.23 -6.67 8.43
C ALA A 99 -7.79 -5.35 9.03
N ASN A 100 -6.92 -4.38 9.34
CA ASN A 100 -7.30 -3.08 9.88
C ASN A 100 -7.71 -2.07 8.80
N VAL A 101 -7.51 -2.38 7.51
CA VAL A 101 -7.82 -1.45 6.40
C VAL A 101 -9.32 -1.25 6.23
N ALA A 102 -10.09 -2.33 6.17
CA ALA A 102 -11.54 -2.25 5.98
C ALA A 102 -12.27 -1.52 7.13
N PRO A 103 -12.01 -1.80 8.42
CA PRO A 103 -12.59 -1.04 9.51
C PRO A 103 -12.15 0.43 9.52
N THR A 104 -10.94 0.75 9.06
CA THR A 104 -10.49 2.14 8.91
C THR A 104 -11.29 2.86 7.83
N VAL A 105 -11.55 2.22 6.69
CA VAL A 105 -12.43 2.78 5.65
C VAL A 105 -13.84 3.02 6.20
N ALA A 106 -14.43 2.04 6.89
CA ALA A 106 -15.76 2.18 7.50
C ALA A 106 -15.79 3.38 8.47
N ARG A 107 -14.79 3.50 9.33
CA ARG A 107 -14.67 4.60 10.29
C ARG A 107 -14.61 5.97 9.61
N ILE A 108 -13.83 6.10 8.52
CA ILE A 108 -13.74 7.34 7.73
C ILE A 108 -15.10 7.71 7.11
N PHE A 109 -15.92 6.74 6.75
CA PHE A 109 -17.29 6.95 6.29
C PHE A 109 -18.31 7.23 7.42
N GLY A 110 -17.91 7.19 8.69
CA GLY A 110 -18.81 7.29 9.84
C GLY A 110 -19.69 6.05 10.01
N ILE A 111 -19.28 4.91 9.45
CA ILE A 111 -19.96 3.62 9.58
C ILE A 111 -19.29 2.85 10.71
N GLU A 112 -20.06 2.32 11.64
CA GLU A 112 -19.53 1.48 12.71
C GLU A 112 -19.06 0.14 12.14
N PRO A 113 -17.77 -0.24 12.32
CA PRO A 113 -17.27 -1.52 11.85
C PRO A 113 -17.98 -2.69 12.52
N TYR A 114 -18.05 -3.83 11.86
CA TYR A 114 -18.57 -5.05 12.45
C TYR A 114 -17.76 -5.48 13.67
N ALA A 115 -18.42 -5.98 14.69
CA ALA A 115 -17.80 -6.41 15.96
C ALA A 115 -16.75 -7.54 15.79
N SER A 116 -16.81 -8.28 14.67
CA SER A 116 -15.85 -9.35 14.33
C SER A 116 -14.65 -8.86 13.50
N TRP A 117 -14.61 -7.57 13.12
CA TRP A 117 -13.48 -7.00 12.42
C TRP A 117 -12.41 -6.54 13.41
N GLU A 118 -11.19 -6.41 12.92
CA GLU A 118 -10.13 -5.76 13.64
C GLU A 118 -10.44 -4.28 13.89
N GLU A 119 -9.70 -3.63 14.76
CA GLU A 119 -9.92 -2.22 15.03
C GLU A 119 -9.50 -1.31 13.86
N SER A 120 -10.12 -0.13 13.78
CA SER A 120 -9.70 0.95 12.87
C SER A 120 -8.34 1.50 13.30
N ILE A 121 -7.49 1.85 12.31
CA ILE A 121 -6.21 2.57 12.50
C ILE A 121 -6.44 4.02 12.94
N VAL A 122 -7.58 4.62 12.55
CA VAL A 122 -7.97 5.96 13.01
C VAL A 122 -8.91 5.89 14.21
N LYS A 123 -8.83 6.90 15.08
CA LYS A 123 -9.70 7.06 16.26
C LYS A 123 -11.14 7.40 15.90
#